data_2a42f1f3eff836f9886a2c51c9bda591
#
_entry.id   2a42f1f3eff836f9886a2c51c9bda591
#
_cell.length_a   1.000
_cell.length_b   1.000
_cell.length_c   1.000
_cell.angle_alpha   90.00
_cell.angle_beta   90.00
_cell.angle_gamma   90.00
#
_symmetry.space_group_name_H-M   'P 1'
#
loop_
_entity.id
_entity.type
_entity.pdbx_description
1 polymer ?
#
loop_
_entity_poly.entity_id
_entity_poly.type
_entity_poly.pdbx_seq_one_letter_code
_entity_poly.pdbx_strand_id
1 'polypeptide(L)'
;NYMPSKIKTYISKYSYNVYENRVILGFLKNVIDYLENQIIGFAKEIVEVENIPESIVVQLPNTHALTGKCVYVYYKGVVDRFSEKKDILEEIYYRYEKILKCIPEDIYGLPKLTNTFKQIYHYRICYECMAKWFEAGDYTFDHLNYLFKLKTLSRIFEYYCLIKIQN
;
A
#
# COMPACT_ATOMS: atom_id res chain seq x y z
N ASN A 1 -41.89 -40.62 -37.31
CA ASN A 1 -41.35 -39.25 -36.98
C ASN A 1 -41.12 -39.19 -35.49
N TYR A 2 -39.87 -39.40 -35.10
CA TYR A 2 -39.41 -39.19 -33.70
C TYR A 2 -38.95 -37.74 -33.57
N MET A 3 -39.74 -36.89 -32.96
CA MET A 3 -39.29 -35.59 -32.51
C MET A 3 -38.74 -35.72 -31.09
N PRO A 4 -37.50 -35.35 -30.82
CA PRO A 4 -37.00 -35.36 -29.46
C PRO A 4 -37.77 -34.32 -28.65
N SER A 5 -38.40 -34.76 -27.56
CA SER A 5 -39.24 -33.93 -26.69
C SER A 5 -38.52 -32.89 -25.88
N LYS A 6 -37.17 -32.91 -25.85
CA LYS A 6 -36.31 -31.93 -25.14
C LYS A 6 -35.01 -31.75 -25.89
N ILE A 7 -34.76 -30.52 -26.32
CA ILE A 7 -33.47 -30.09 -26.84
C ILE A 7 -32.70 -29.46 -25.65
N LYS A 8 -31.56 -30.03 -25.29
CA LYS A 8 -30.66 -29.41 -24.30
C LYS A 8 -29.94 -28.26 -24.99
N THR A 9 -30.35 -27.04 -24.73
CA THR A 9 -29.65 -25.82 -25.14
C THR A 9 -28.69 -25.44 -24.04
N TYR A 10 -27.40 -25.33 -24.36
CA TYR A 10 -26.40 -24.80 -23.47
C TYR A 10 -26.34 -23.29 -23.68
N ILE A 11 -26.77 -22.52 -22.68
CA ILE A 11 -26.58 -21.07 -22.66
C ILE A 11 -25.22 -20.80 -22.01
N SER A 12 -24.27 -20.31 -22.81
CA SER A 12 -23.01 -19.85 -22.27
C SER A 12 -23.24 -18.60 -21.44
N LYS A 13 -23.05 -18.72 -20.13
CA LYS A 13 -23.15 -17.59 -19.21
C LYS A 13 -21.75 -17.03 -19.00
N TYR A 14 -21.48 -15.88 -19.59
CA TYR A 14 -20.22 -15.20 -19.33
C TYR A 14 -20.22 -14.64 -17.90
N SER A 15 -19.19 -14.98 -17.14
CA SER A 15 -18.97 -14.43 -15.80
C SER A 15 -17.58 -13.79 -15.77
N TYR A 16 -17.52 -12.55 -15.33
CA TYR A 16 -16.26 -11.86 -15.08
C TYR A 16 -15.69 -12.13 -13.69
N ASN A 17 -16.45 -12.84 -12.83
CA ASN A 17 -15.98 -13.23 -11.50
C ASN A 17 -15.06 -14.47 -11.59
N VAL A 18 -13.96 -14.31 -12.33
CA VAL A 18 -12.91 -15.33 -12.48
C VAL A 18 -11.80 -15.07 -11.45
N TYR A 19 -11.02 -16.10 -11.17
CA TYR A 19 -9.95 -16.05 -10.17
C TYR A 19 -9.00 -14.86 -10.40
N GLU A 20 -8.55 -14.66 -11.63
CA GLU A 20 -7.60 -13.61 -11.98
C GLU A 20 -8.14 -12.21 -11.68
N ASN A 21 -9.42 -11.98 -12.00
CA ASN A 21 -10.04 -10.68 -11.72
C ASN A 21 -10.21 -10.43 -10.22
N ARG A 22 -10.56 -11.45 -9.44
CA ARG A 22 -10.64 -11.36 -7.98
C ARG A 22 -9.29 -11.07 -7.35
N VAL A 23 -8.26 -11.76 -7.85
CA VAL A 23 -6.87 -11.57 -7.42
C VAL A 23 -6.38 -10.15 -7.71
N ILE A 24 -6.61 -9.63 -8.92
CA ILE A 24 -6.21 -8.25 -9.26
C ILE A 24 -6.94 -7.24 -8.37
N LEU A 25 -8.23 -7.44 -8.13
CA LEU A 25 -9.02 -6.55 -7.28
C LEU A 25 -8.53 -6.61 -5.81
N GLY A 26 -8.23 -7.81 -5.31
CA GLY A 26 -7.64 -8.00 -3.98
C GLY A 26 -6.25 -7.36 -3.85
N PHE A 27 -5.43 -7.45 -4.88
CA PHE A 27 -4.11 -6.80 -4.92
C PHE A 27 -4.24 -5.26 -4.87
N LEU A 28 -5.13 -4.68 -5.66
CA LEU A 28 -5.38 -3.23 -5.61
C LEU A 28 -5.82 -2.78 -4.21
N LYS A 29 -6.72 -3.53 -3.57
CA LYS A 29 -7.14 -3.25 -2.20
C LYS A 29 -5.96 -3.30 -1.23
N ASN A 30 -5.13 -4.34 -1.28
CA ASN A 30 -3.95 -4.47 -0.42
C ASN A 30 -2.97 -3.30 -0.59
N VAL A 31 -2.74 -2.85 -1.85
CA VAL A 31 -1.86 -1.71 -2.11
C VAL A 31 -2.45 -0.41 -1.57
N ILE A 32 -3.76 -0.18 -1.72
CA ILE A 32 -4.46 0.99 -1.17
C ILE A 32 -4.35 0.99 0.36
N ASP A 33 -4.68 -0.13 1.01
CA ASP A 33 -4.59 -0.28 2.47
C ASP A 33 -3.16 -0.06 2.98
N TYR A 34 -2.16 -0.56 2.24
CA TYR A 34 -0.75 -0.34 2.58
C TYR A 34 -0.35 1.13 2.47
N LEU A 35 -0.75 1.81 1.39
CA LEU A 35 -0.48 3.24 1.23
C LEU A 35 -1.12 4.07 2.33
N GLU A 36 -2.38 3.80 2.67
CA GLU A 36 -3.11 4.54 3.71
C GLU A 36 -2.49 4.32 5.09
N ASN A 37 -2.31 3.06 5.49
CA ASN A 37 -1.96 2.72 6.87
C ASN A 37 -0.46 2.79 7.14
N GLN A 38 0.38 2.36 6.19
CA GLN A 38 1.82 2.27 6.42
C GLN A 38 2.56 3.53 5.97
N ILE A 39 2.22 4.10 4.82
CA ILE A 39 2.97 5.24 4.27
C ILE A 39 2.35 6.56 4.70
N ILE A 40 1.09 6.79 4.32
CA ILE A 40 0.42 8.07 4.55
C ILE A 40 0.14 8.27 6.03
N GLY A 41 -0.39 7.25 6.71
CA GLY A 41 -0.69 7.29 8.14
C GLY A 41 0.56 7.63 8.95
N PHE A 42 1.65 6.93 8.69
CA PHE A 42 2.92 7.20 9.34
C PHE A 42 3.47 8.61 9.04
N ALA A 43 3.45 9.03 7.77
CA ALA A 43 3.93 10.35 7.39
C ALA A 43 3.10 11.48 8.02
N LYS A 44 1.78 11.30 8.13
CA LYS A 44 0.87 12.23 8.83
C LYS A 44 1.20 12.33 10.31
N GLU A 45 1.46 11.21 10.98
CA GLU A 45 1.87 11.24 12.39
C GLU A 45 3.14 12.06 12.62
N ILE A 46 4.09 12.05 11.68
CA ILE A 46 5.30 12.87 11.77
C ILE A 46 4.98 14.34 11.51
N VAL A 47 4.12 14.63 10.55
CA VAL A 47 3.72 16.01 10.20
C VAL A 47 2.89 16.65 11.32
N GLU A 48 2.04 15.86 12.00
CA GLU A 48 1.18 16.31 13.11
C GLU A 48 1.93 16.54 14.41
N VAL A 49 3.17 16.05 14.54
CA VAL A 49 4.04 16.44 15.65
C VAL A 49 4.41 17.92 15.47
N GLU A 50 3.48 18.81 15.90
CA GLU A 50 3.72 20.23 16.01
C GLU A 50 5.00 20.46 16.83
N ASN A 51 5.95 21.20 16.27
CA ASN A 51 7.22 21.56 16.89
C ASN A 51 8.28 20.45 16.96
N ILE A 52 8.70 19.95 15.79
CA ILE A 52 10.06 19.40 15.73
C ILE A 52 10.99 20.60 15.87
N PRO A 53 11.70 20.78 17.01
CA PRO A 53 12.57 21.94 17.19
C PRO A 53 13.54 22.04 16.03
N GLU A 54 13.78 23.24 15.51
CA GLU A 54 14.78 23.46 14.45
C GLU A 54 16.19 22.96 14.84
N SER A 55 16.42 22.82 16.15
CA SER A 55 17.67 22.32 16.74
C SER A 55 17.82 20.78 16.65
N ILE A 56 16.79 20.02 16.30
CA ILE A 56 16.94 18.57 16.11
C ILE A 56 17.59 18.32 14.76
N VAL A 57 18.87 17.99 14.82
CA VAL A 57 19.67 17.55 13.69
C VAL A 57 19.58 16.04 13.61
N VAL A 58 18.83 15.52 12.64
CA VAL A 58 18.76 14.09 12.36
C VAL A 58 19.88 13.72 11.40
N GLN A 59 20.87 12.98 11.89
CA GLN A 59 21.93 12.43 11.06
C GLN A 59 21.46 11.09 10.50
N LEU A 60 21.08 11.08 9.23
CA LEU A 60 20.75 9.83 8.53
C LEU A 60 22.05 9.15 8.10
N PRO A 61 22.13 7.79 8.16
CA PRO A 61 23.27 7.07 7.62
C PRO A 61 23.46 7.44 6.14
N ASN A 62 24.64 7.93 5.77
CA ASN A 62 25.05 8.34 4.41
C ASN A 62 24.41 9.63 3.84
N THR A 63 23.82 10.50 4.65
CA THR A 63 23.25 11.77 4.21
C THR A 63 23.64 12.94 5.12
N HIS A 64 23.50 14.17 4.59
CA HIS A 64 23.71 15.39 5.36
C HIS A 64 22.70 15.51 6.50
N ALA A 65 23.13 16.12 7.59
CA ALA A 65 22.28 16.43 8.73
C ALA A 65 21.01 17.20 8.28
N LEU A 66 19.83 16.67 8.60
CA LEU A 66 18.55 17.30 8.29
C LEU A 66 18.04 18.05 9.52
N THR A 67 17.66 19.33 9.33
CA THR A 67 16.96 20.10 10.35
C THR A 67 15.50 19.63 10.46
N GLY A 68 14.84 19.83 11.61
CA GLY A 68 13.44 19.48 11.83
C GLY A 68 12.52 20.02 10.73
N LYS A 69 12.78 21.23 10.23
CA LYS A 69 12.07 21.83 9.10
C LYS A 69 12.19 21.03 7.80
N CYS A 70 13.39 20.51 7.51
CA CYS A 70 13.60 19.67 6.33
C CYS A 70 12.85 18.34 6.44
N VAL A 71 12.79 17.75 7.65
CA VAL A 71 12.03 16.54 7.93
C VAL A 71 10.54 16.77 7.69
N TYR A 72 9.99 17.85 8.22
CA TYR A 72 8.59 18.22 8.01
C TYR A 72 8.25 18.40 6.53
N VAL A 73 9.04 19.19 5.79
CA VAL A 73 8.82 19.43 4.34
C VAL A 73 8.89 18.13 3.55
N TYR A 74 9.83 17.24 3.89
CA TYR A 74 9.98 15.95 3.25
C TYR A 74 8.73 15.08 3.46
N TYR A 75 8.28 14.90 4.71
CA TYR A 75 7.11 14.04 5.00
C TYR A 75 5.80 14.63 4.51
N LYS A 76 5.64 15.96 4.53
CA LYS A 76 4.52 16.60 3.87
C LYS A 76 4.50 16.28 2.37
N GLY A 77 5.63 16.37 1.69
CA GLY A 77 5.76 15.98 0.29
C GLY A 77 5.50 14.48 0.04
N VAL A 78 5.79 13.62 1.03
CA VAL A 78 5.42 12.19 0.98
C VAL A 78 3.90 12.04 1.07
N VAL A 79 3.26 12.67 2.04
CA VAL A 79 1.79 12.65 2.19
C VAL A 79 1.11 13.09 0.90
N ASP A 80 1.48 14.25 0.36
CA ASP A 80 0.84 14.82 -0.82
C ASP A 80 0.97 13.88 -2.04
N ARG A 81 2.18 13.37 -2.31
CA ARG A 81 2.43 12.48 -3.46
C ARG A 81 1.74 11.12 -3.36
N PHE A 82 1.77 10.52 -2.16
CA PHE A 82 1.18 9.19 -2.00
C PHE A 82 -0.34 9.26 -1.86
N SER A 83 -0.91 10.35 -1.33
CA SER A 83 -2.35 10.58 -1.35
C SER A 83 -2.87 10.68 -2.78
N GLU A 84 -2.22 11.45 -3.65
CA GLU A 84 -2.57 11.52 -5.08
C GLU A 84 -2.54 10.13 -5.76
N LYS A 85 -1.51 9.32 -5.47
CA LYS A 85 -1.41 7.97 -6.03
C LYS A 85 -2.48 7.03 -5.48
N LYS A 86 -2.80 7.14 -4.19
CA LYS A 86 -3.86 6.38 -3.57
C LYS A 86 -5.21 6.70 -4.22
N ASP A 87 -5.53 7.97 -4.42
CA ASP A 87 -6.79 8.41 -5.03
C ASP A 87 -6.96 7.82 -6.45
N ILE A 88 -5.88 7.80 -7.24
CA ILE A 88 -5.87 7.16 -8.56
C ILE A 88 -6.15 5.65 -8.45
N LEU A 89 -5.52 4.95 -7.49
CA LEU A 89 -5.73 3.52 -7.30
C LEU A 89 -7.14 3.20 -6.83
N GLU A 90 -7.72 4.03 -5.96
CA GLU A 90 -9.12 3.91 -5.53
C GLU A 90 -10.08 4.10 -6.70
N GLU A 91 -9.84 5.07 -7.58
CA GLU A 91 -10.65 5.25 -8.79
C GLU A 91 -10.58 4.02 -9.69
N ILE A 92 -9.38 3.45 -9.89
CA ILE A 92 -9.19 2.22 -10.66
C ILE A 92 -9.93 1.06 -10.01
N TYR A 93 -9.81 0.91 -8.68
CA TYR A 93 -10.48 -0.13 -7.92
C TYR A 93 -12.00 -0.07 -8.10
N TYR A 94 -12.62 1.08 -7.87
CA TYR A 94 -14.07 1.25 -8.02
C TYR A 94 -14.57 1.02 -9.44
N ARG A 95 -13.82 1.48 -10.45
CA ARG A 95 -14.15 1.21 -11.86
C ARG A 95 -14.10 -0.27 -12.17
N TYR A 96 -13.06 -0.95 -11.69
CA TYR A 96 -12.86 -2.38 -11.91
C TYR A 96 -13.96 -3.21 -11.23
N GLU A 97 -14.27 -2.92 -9.97
CA GLU A 97 -15.34 -3.54 -9.21
C GLU A 97 -16.72 -3.36 -9.88
N LYS A 98 -17.04 -2.13 -10.28
CA LYS A 98 -18.30 -1.78 -10.95
C LYS A 98 -18.51 -2.51 -12.26
N ILE A 99 -17.46 -2.65 -13.08
CA ILE A 99 -17.53 -3.27 -14.40
C ILE A 99 -17.59 -4.79 -14.28
N LEU A 100 -16.72 -5.37 -13.47
CA LEU A 100 -16.56 -6.83 -13.42
C LEU A 100 -17.46 -7.49 -12.39
N LYS A 101 -17.97 -6.73 -11.40
CA LYS A 101 -18.80 -7.24 -10.30
C LYS A 101 -18.16 -8.44 -9.60
N CYS A 102 -16.85 -8.36 -9.40
CA CYS A 102 -16.05 -9.38 -8.74
C CYS A 102 -15.95 -9.10 -7.25
N ILE A 103 -15.81 -10.17 -6.48
CA ILE A 103 -15.48 -10.08 -5.04
C ILE A 103 -13.95 -10.14 -4.92
N PRO A 104 -13.29 -9.20 -4.23
CA PRO A 104 -11.84 -9.25 -4.06
C PRO A 104 -11.41 -10.51 -3.32
N GLU A 105 -10.31 -11.11 -3.77
CA GLU A 105 -9.66 -12.23 -3.09
C GLU A 105 -8.67 -11.69 -2.07
N ASP A 106 -8.66 -12.23 -0.85
CA ASP A 106 -7.65 -11.87 0.12
C ASP A 106 -6.29 -12.46 -0.29
N ILE A 107 -5.28 -11.60 -0.46
CA ILE A 107 -3.96 -11.98 -0.98
C ILE A 107 -2.90 -11.66 0.06
N TYR A 108 -2.21 -12.69 0.53
CA TYR A 108 -1.13 -12.59 1.52
C TYR A 108 0.27 -12.87 0.92
N GLY A 109 0.36 -13.10 -0.39
CA GLY A 109 1.58 -13.41 -1.11
C GLY A 109 1.34 -13.52 -2.61
N LEU A 110 2.39 -13.88 -3.35
CA LEU A 110 2.31 -14.00 -4.80
C LEU A 110 1.25 -15.04 -5.21
N PRO A 111 0.22 -14.65 -5.98
CA PRO A 111 -0.86 -15.54 -6.37
C PRO A 111 -0.39 -16.62 -7.36
N LYS A 112 -1.21 -17.67 -7.50
CA LYS A 112 -0.92 -18.77 -8.44
C LYS A 112 -0.87 -18.26 -9.88
N LEU A 113 0.22 -18.57 -10.59
CA LEU A 113 0.38 -18.26 -12.00
C LEU A 113 -0.49 -19.18 -12.88
N THR A 114 -1.63 -18.67 -13.33
CA THR A 114 -2.58 -19.38 -14.20
C THR A 114 -2.20 -19.22 -15.68
N ASN A 115 -2.87 -20.00 -16.55
CA ASN A 115 -2.70 -19.84 -18.00
C ASN A 115 -3.17 -18.47 -18.50
N THR A 116 -4.19 -17.88 -17.89
CA THR A 116 -4.67 -16.53 -18.19
C THR A 116 -3.58 -15.49 -17.93
N PHE A 117 -2.93 -15.54 -16.78
CA PHE A 117 -1.79 -14.68 -16.45
C PHE A 117 -0.59 -14.87 -17.40
N LYS A 118 -0.39 -16.07 -17.94
CA LYS A 118 0.71 -16.35 -18.88
C LYS A 118 0.42 -15.85 -20.30
N GLN A 119 -0.79 -16.08 -20.78
CA GLN A 119 -1.11 -15.94 -22.21
C GLN A 119 -1.70 -14.59 -22.57
N ILE A 120 -2.47 -13.97 -21.68
CA ILE A 120 -3.15 -12.70 -21.95
C ILE A 120 -2.26 -11.54 -21.50
N TYR A 121 -1.86 -10.70 -22.44
CA TYR A 121 -0.89 -9.62 -22.23
C TYR A 121 -1.20 -8.73 -21.01
N HIS A 122 -2.44 -8.22 -20.91
CA HIS A 122 -2.80 -7.33 -19.79
C HIS A 122 -2.75 -8.02 -18.43
N TYR A 123 -3.20 -9.27 -18.35
CA TYR A 123 -3.10 -10.07 -17.13
C TYR A 123 -1.65 -10.38 -16.75
N ARG A 124 -0.80 -10.63 -17.75
CA ARG A 124 0.62 -10.86 -17.53
C ARG A 124 1.29 -9.65 -16.90
N ILE A 125 1.03 -8.43 -17.42
CA ILE A 125 1.56 -7.20 -16.83
C ILE A 125 1.10 -7.03 -15.38
N CYS A 126 -0.18 -7.27 -15.09
CA CYS A 126 -0.68 -7.22 -13.72
C CYS A 126 0.04 -8.23 -12.81
N TYR A 127 0.27 -9.45 -13.31
CA TYR A 127 0.99 -10.47 -12.56
C TYR A 127 2.45 -10.08 -12.30
N GLU A 128 3.14 -9.52 -13.28
CA GLU A 128 4.52 -9.01 -13.13
C GLU A 128 4.60 -7.86 -12.11
N CYS A 129 3.59 -6.99 -12.06
CA CYS A 129 3.50 -5.97 -11.03
C CYS A 129 3.33 -6.58 -9.63
N MET A 130 2.46 -7.60 -9.49
CA MET A 130 2.29 -8.34 -8.24
C MET A 130 3.57 -9.05 -7.83
N ALA A 131 4.27 -9.70 -8.77
CA ALA A 131 5.53 -10.37 -8.49
C ALA A 131 6.57 -9.39 -7.95
N LYS A 132 6.76 -8.25 -8.60
CA LYS A 132 7.68 -7.21 -8.13
C LYS A 132 7.30 -6.67 -6.75
N TRP A 133 6.01 -6.53 -6.47
CA TRP A 133 5.52 -6.09 -5.18
C TRP A 133 5.90 -7.07 -4.07
N PHE A 134 5.64 -8.36 -4.27
CA PHE A 134 5.92 -9.39 -3.28
C PHE A 134 7.41 -9.76 -3.18
N GLU A 135 8.18 -9.63 -4.29
CA GLU A 135 9.65 -9.80 -4.28
C GLU A 135 10.37 -8.68 -3.52
N ALA A 136 9.84 -7.46 -3.63
CA ALA A 136 10.41 -6.33 -2.88
C ALA A 136 10.28 -6.52 -1.36
N GLY A 137 9.46 -7.48 -0.93
CA GLY A 137 9.19 -7.78 0.47
C GLY A 137 8.39 -6.66 1.13
N ASP A 138 8.18 -6.82 2.43
CA ASP A 138 7.74 -5.68 3.23
C ASP A 138 8.76 -4.57 3.02
N TYR A 139 8.33 -3.51 2.36
CA TYR A 139 9.07 -2.26 2.38
C TYR A 139 9.12 -1.82 3.84
N THR A 140 9.92 -2.52 4.62
CA THR A 140 10.36 -2.02 5.91
C THR A 140 11.14 -0.79 5.56
N PHE A 141 10.46 0.33 5.67
CA PHE A 141 11.15 1.59 5.73
C PHE A 141 12.03 1.53 6.98
N ASP A 142 13.21 0.91 6.87
CA ASP A 142 14.18 0.89 7.97
C ASP A 142 14.46 2.32 8.46
N HIS A 143 14.36 3.29 7.53
CA HIS A 143 14.37 4.71 7.85
C HIS A 143 13.16 5.15 8.69
N LEU A 144 11.97 4.56 8.50
CA LEU A 144 10.77 4.87 9.29
C LEU A 144 10.87 4.23 10.68
N ASN A 145 11.36 3.01 10.79
CA ASN A 145 11.65 2.39 12.08
C ASN A 145 12.70 3.17 12.86
N TYR A 146 13.68 3.77 12.17
CA TYR A 146 14.66 4.66 12.81
C TYR A 146 14.00 5.93 13.36
N LEU A 147 13.07 6.53 12.63
CA LEU A 147 12.31 7.70 13.10
C LEU A 147 11.34 7.37 14.24
N PHE A 148 10.72 6.17 14.24
CA PHE A 148 9.99 5.67 15.41
C PHE A 148 10.89 5.56 16.64
N LYS A 149 12.09 5.04 16.48
CA LYS A 149 13.10 4.99 17.56
C LYS A 149 13.48 6.40 18.02
N LEU A 150 13.61 7.37 17.12
CA LEU A 150 13.88 8.77 17.46
C LEU A 150 12.72 9.42 18.21
N LYS A 151 11.46 9.20 17.82
CA LYS A 151 10.27 9.67 18.54
C LYS A 151 10.25 9.10 19.97
N THR A 152 10.59 7.82 20.11
CA THR A 152 10.66 7.14 21.40
C THR A 152 11.85 7.66 22.22
N LEU A 153 13.01 7.88 21.60
CA LEU A 153 14.19 8.48 22.24
C LEU A 153 13.93 9.91 22.69
N SER A 154 13.25 10.74 21.90
CA SER A 154 12.86 12.10 22.28
C SER A 154 11.98 12.09 23.53
N ARG A 155 10.97 11.22 23.58
CA ARG A 155 10.14 11.06 24.79
C ARG A 155 10.93 10.56 26.01
N ILE A 156 11.82 9.58 25.82
CA ILE A 156 12.70 9.10 26.90
C ILE A 156 13.59 10.24 27.41
N PHE A 157 14.12 11.06 26.51
CA PHE A 157 14.93 12.22 26.87
C PHE A 157 14.12 13.28 27.62
N GLU A 158 12.89 13.56 27.19
CA GLU A 158 11.96 14.45 27.91
C GLU A 158 11.68 13.95 29.35
N TYR A 159 11.38 12.65 29.51
CA TYR A 159 11.21 12.04 30.82
C TYR A 159 12.49 12.11 31.67
N TYR A 160 13.66 11.87 31.08
CA TYR A 160 14.94 12.02 31.75
C TYR A 160 15.17 13.45 32.22
N CYS A 161 14.89 14.44 31.38
CA CYS A 161 15.01 15.85 31.76
C CYS A 161 14.05 16.23 32.89
N LEU A 162 12.78 15.76 32.82
CA LEU A 162 11.79 15.99 33.89
C LEU A 162 12.23 15.40 35.24
N ILE A 163 12.77 14.19 35.23
CA ILE A 163 13.29 13.53 36.45
C ILE A 163 14.49 14.30 36.99
N LYS A 164 15.36 14.83 36.13
CA LYS A 164 16.54 15.62 36.55
C LYS A 164 16.19 16.99 37.10
N ILE A 165 15.10 17.60 36.68
CA ILE A 165 14.63 18.89 37.18
C ILE A 165 13.90 18.74 38.51
N GLN A 166 13.32 17.56 38.83
CA GLN A 166 12.63 17.29 40.08
C GLN A 166 13.54 16.82 41.23
N ASN A 167 14.80 16.49 40.93
CA ASN A 167 15.84 16.14 41.89
C ASN A 167 16.88 17.27 41.99
#